data_c5b7c5acee490dfc9f4b813011c86a53
#
_entry.id   c5b7c5acee490dfc9f4b813011c86a53
#
_cell.length_a   1.000
_cell.length_b   1.000
_cell.length_c   1.000
_cell.angle_alpha   90.00
_cell.angle_beta   90.00
_cell.angle_gamma   90.00
#
_symmetry.space_group_name_H-M   'P 1'
#
loop_
_entity.id
_entity.type
_entity.pdbx_description
1 polymer ?
#
loop_
_entity_poly.entity_id
_entity_poly.type
_entity_poly.pdbx_seq_one_letter_code
_entity_poly.pdbx_strand_id
1 'polypeptide(L)'
;MSTPRALVIGGSVGGLFAAHLLRSIGWEVSVFERAAQDLAGRGAGIGTRPELFAVLRRIGIKLDESLGIVRVRSRKYLGPGGECVHELPLPSINSAWDRIYRPLRDAMPAGTLHSGLALERVTRNDTKVEAVFSDGSAEQGDLLIGADGLHSTVRNECLPEAQPKYVGYVAWRGVLDESAMPSAVHADLFHHMSFTVVGNELLLCMPMPGRDDDVREGRRRFHFIWFRPVKYDASLRDSELHQLCTDASGICHGASIPPPLIRFEVIAALRAKARAILPPQMAALVELAPQPLLQPIYDLISPRVSIGRVALIGDAAFVARPHVATGITKAALDAQCLVDSLLEAGGDIDAGLAAHNQKQQPFGRSLVERAQLLGSYLETGSKSAEEQGVADHHRRPEVILREYGAAGSIHEMGRA
;
A
#
# COMPACT_ATOMS: atom_id res chain seq x y z
N MET A 1 -20.14 17.23 -29.31
CA MET A 1 -20.21 16.96 -27.86
C MET A 1 -18.97 17.59 -27.23
N SER A 2 -19.09 18.23 -26.06
CA SER A 2 -17.93 18.76 -25.34
C SER A 2 -17.07 17.60 -24.84
N THR A 3 -15.76 17.79 -24.78
CA THR A 3 -14.84 16.81 -24.18
C THR A 3 -15.22 16.56 -22.72
N PRO A 4 -15.44 15.32 -22.27
CA PRO A 4 -15.79 15.04 -20.89
C PRO A 4 -14.60 15.35 -19.96
N ARG A 5 -14.90 15.86 -18.76
CA ARG A 5 -13.91 16.29 -17.77
C ARG A 5 -13.96 15.44 -16.52
N ALA A 6 -12.80 14.94 -16.08
CA ALA A 6 -12.64 14.18 -14.84
C ALA A 6 -11.80 14.95 -13.82
N LEU A 7 -12.27 14.94 -12.57
CA LEU A 7 -11.55 15.43 -11.40
C LEU A 7 -10.98 14.23 -10.63
N VAL A 8 -9.66 14.17 -10.44
CA VAL A 8 -9.00 13.09 -9.71
C VAL A 8 -8.48 13.64 -8.39
N ILE A 9 -8.97 13.11 -7.29
CA ILE A 9 -8.56 13.50 -5.95
C ILE A 9 -7.53 12.50 -5.42
N GLY A 10 -6.29 12.97 -5.28
CA GLY A 10 -5.12 12.19 -4.88
C GLY A 10 -4.10 12.04 -6.01
N GLY A 11 -2.91 12.64 -5.83
CA GLY A 11 -1.79 12.64 -6.79
C GLY A 11 -0.80 11.48 -6.62
N SER A 12 -1.15 10.44 -5.86
CA SER A 12 -0.35 9.23 -5.73
C SER A 12 -0.57 8.28 -6.92
N VAL A 13 0.10 7.11 -6.92
CA VAL A 13 0.11 6.18 -8.06
C VAL A 13 -1.29 5.82 -8.58
N GLY A 14 -2.28 5.63 -7.70
CA GLY A 14 -3.65 5.29 -8.11
C GLY A 14 -4.31 6.41 -8.93
N GLY A 15 -4.24 7.66 -8.45
CA GLY A 15 -4.78 8.82 -9.16
C GLY A 15 -4.05 9.10 -10.47
N LEU A 16 -2.71 8.95 -10.48
CA LEU A 16 -1.94 9.12 -11.70
C LEU A 16 -2.26 8.05 -12.76
N PHE A 17 -2.46 6.77 -12.37
CA PHE A 17 -2.95 5.75 -13.29
C PHE A 17 -4.31 6.12 -13.88
N ALA A 18 -5.26 6.53 -13.03
CA ALA A 18 -6.58 6.96 -13.51
C ALA A 18 -6.48 8.15 -14.47
N ALA A 19 -5.66 9.14 -14.15
CA ALA A 19 -5.45 10.31 -14.97
C ALA A 19 -4.88 9.96 -16.36
N HIS A 20 -3.82 9.14 -16.42
CA HIS A 20 -3.25 8.70 -17.70
C HIS A 20 -4.24 7.88 -18.53
N LEU A 21 -4.93 6.93 -17.91
CA LEU A 21 -5.88 6.06 -18.60
C LEU A 21 -7.09 6.86 -19.14
N LEU A 22 -7.66 7.78 -18.36
CA LEU A 22 -8.75 8.65 -18.83
C LEU A 22 -8.30 9.56 -19.97
N ARG A 23 -7.11 10.15 -19.88
CA ARG A 23 -6.54 10.95 -20.96
C ARG A 23 -6.34 10.14 -22.25
N SER A 24 -5.93 8.86 -22.12
CA SER A 24 -5.73 7.98 -23.28
C SER A 24 -7.02 7.71 -24.08
N ILE A 25 -8.18 7.94 -23.46
CA ILE A 25 -9.50 7.83 -24.12
C ILE A 25 -10.15 9.19 -24.40
N GLY A 26 -9.37 10.28 -24.36
CA GLY A 26 -9.79 11.61 -24.81
C GLY A 26 -10.48 12.47 -23.75
N TRP A 27 -10.38 12.15 -22.46
CA TRP A 27 -10.91 12.98 -21.38
C TRP A 27 -9.96 14.13 -21.02
N GLU A 28 -10.53 15.27 -20.68
CA GLU A 28 -9.83 16.31 -19.93
C GLU A 28 -9.72 15.88 -18.46
N VAL A 29 -8.51 16.01 -17.87
CA VAL A 29 -8.28 15.53 -16.49
C VAL A 29 -7.53 16.58 -15.68
N SER A 30 -8.01 16.84 -14.48
CA SER A 30 -7.31 17.61 -13.44
C SER A 30 -7.09 16.72 -12.23
N VAL A 31 -5.85 16.68 -11.71
CA VAL A 31 -5.46 15.89 -10.53
C VAL A 31 -5.17 16.85 -9.38
N PHE A 32 -5.75 16.62 -8.21
CA PHE A 32 -5.60 17.45 -7.02
C PHE A 32 -4.94 16.65 -5.89
N GLU A 33 -3.79 17.12 -5.40
CA GLU A 33 -3.03 16.49 -4.32
C GLU A 33 -2.92 17.44 -3.13
N ARG A 34 -3.29 16.96 -1.94
CA ARG A 34 -3.24 17.74 -0.70
C ARG A 34 -1.83 18.11 -0.25
N ALA A 35 -0.84 17.27 -0.55
CA ALA A 35 0.55 17.55 -0.22
C ALA A 35 1.09 18.65 -1.15
N ALA A 36 1.63 19.70 -0.57
CA ALA A 36 2.31 20.77 -1.33
C ALA A 36 3.68 20.31 -1.87
N GLN A 37 4.29 19.32 -1.19
CA GLN A 37 5.59 18.75 -1.58
C GLN A 37 5.42 17.49 -2.39
N ASP A 38 6.39 17.22 -3.26
CA ASP A 38 6.48 15.98 -4.01
C ASP A 38 6.39 14.74 -3.10
N LEU A 39 5.68 13.73 -3.59
CA LEU A 39 5.53 12.46 -2.89
C LEU A 39 6.74 11.52 -3.08
N ALA A 40 7.67 11.84 -3.98
CA ALA A 40 8.88 11.06 -4.19
C ALA A 40 9.70 10.94 -2.88
N GLY A 41 10.29 9.75 -2.66
CA GLY A 41 11.05 9.45 -1.45
C GLY A 41 10.22 8.96 -0.26
N ARG A 42 8.89 8.98 -0.35
CA ARG A 42 7.98 8.49 0.71
C ARG A 42 7.74 6.99 0.65
N GLY A 43 8.08 6.35 -0.47
CA GLY A 43 7.79 4.96 -0.73
C GLY A 43 8.87 4.00 -0.20
N ALA A 44 8.44 2.78 0.13
CA ALA A 44 9.30 1.64 0.49
C ALA A 44 9.45 0.67 -0.69
N GLY A 45 10.16 -0.44 -0.45
CA GLY A 45 10.23 -1.55 -1.40
C GLY A 45 8.86 -2.13 -1.70
N ILE A 46 8.65 -2.51 -2.95
CA ILE A 46 7.43 -3.11 -3.47
C ILE A 46 7.73 -4.38 -4.24
N GLY A 47 6.82 -5.35 -4.16
CA GLY A 47 6.75 -6.43 -5.13
C GLY A 47 6.08 -5.93 -6.42
N THR A 48 6.61 -6.30 -7.58
CA THR A 48 6.03 -5.97 -8.87
C THR A 48 5.39 -7.19 -9.51
N ARG A 49 4.37 -6.97 -10.35
CA ARG A 49 3.61 -8.01 -11.02
C ARG A 49 3.48 -7.71 -12.52
N PRO A 50 3.34 -8.74 -13.37
CA PRO A 50 3.16 -8.55 -14.82
C PRO A 50 2.01 -7.62 -15.19
N GLU A 51 0.90 -7.68 -14.44
CA GLU A 51 -0.29 -6.84 -14.66
C GLU A 51 0.04 -5.36 -14.51
N LEU A 52 0.86 -4.98 -13.53
CA LEU A 52 1.29 -3.59 -13.35
C LEU A 52 2.04 -3.08 -14.59
N PHE A 53 2.96 -3.87 -15.12
CA PHE A 53 3.70 -3.50 -16.33
C PHE A 53 2.80 -3.45 -17.58
N ALA A 54 1.75 -4.29 -17.63
CA ALA A 54 0.77 -4.22 -18.72
C ALA A 54 0.01 -2.88 -18.71
N VAL A 55 -0.42 -2.40 -17.54
CA VAL A 55 -1.07 -1.09 -17.42
C VAL A 55 -0.12 0.05 -17.79
N LEU A 56 1.14 0.01 -17.33
CA LEU A 56 2.16 1.00 -17.68
C LEU A 56 2.38 1.07 -19.20
N ARG A 57 2.53 -0.08 -19.85
CA ARG A 57 2.65 -0.14 -21.33
C ARG A 57 1.44 0.45 -22.04
N ARG A 58 0.22 0.18 -21.55
CA ARG A 58 -1.02 0.72 -22.12
C ARG A 58 -1.05 2.24 -22.12
N ILE A 59 -0.53 2.88 -21.09
CA ILE A 59 -0.47 4.35 -21.00
C ILE A 59 0.82 4.94 -21.60
N GLY A 60 1.59 4.13 -22.33
CA GLY A 60 2.80 4.57 -23.02
C GLY A 60 4.04 4.75 -22.13
N ILE A 61 3.98 4.39 -20.86
CA ILE A 61 5.13 4.46 -19.95
C ILE A 61 5.93 3.17 -20.08
N LYS A 62 7.11 3.29 -20.66
CA LYS A 62 8.06 2.19 -20.83
C LYS A 62 9.04 2.20 -19.68
N LEU A 63 8.89 1.26 -18.75
CA LEU A 63 9.93 0.98 -17.76
C LEU A 63 10.83 -0.13 -18.31
N ASP A 64 12.12 0.08 -18.21
CA ASP A 64 13.09 -1.01 -18.49
C ASP A 64 12.96 -2.02 -17.33
N GLU A 65 12.39 -3.18 -17.63
CA GLU A 65 12.15 -4.24 -16.65
C GLU A 65 13.47 -4.86 -16.12
N SER A 66 14.62 -4.52 -16.70
CA SER A 66 15.94 -4.93 -16.22
C SER A 66 16.60 -3.94 -15.26
N LEU A 67 16.17 -2.67 -15.26
CA LEU A 67 16.71 -1.60 -14.42
C LEU A 67 15.87 -1.40 -13.17
N GLY A 68 16.47 -0.90 -12.09
CA GLY A 68 15.76 -0.53 -10.85
C GLY A 68 15.03 -1.71 -10.19
N ILE A 69 15.50 -2.93 -10.38
CA ILE A 69 15.00 -4.14 -9.73
C ILE A 69 16.12 -4.91 -9.06
N VAL A 70 15.82 -5.52 -7.92
CA VAL A 70 16.71 -6.45 -7.25
C VAL A 70 16.08 -7.84 -7.26
N ARG A 71 16.83 -8.81 -7.79
CA ARG A 71 16.36 -10.21 -7.84
C ARG A 71 16.74 -10.93 -6.57
N VAL A 72 15.81 -11.69 -6.00
CA VAL A 72 16.07 -12.64 -4.93
C VAL A 72 15.97 -14.06 -5.47
N ARG A 73 16.79 -14.95 -4.90
CA ARG A 73 16.93 -16.34 -5.37
C ARG A 73 15.84 -17.25 -4.80
N SER A 74 15.52 -17.02 -3.53
CA SER A 74 14.60 -17.88 -2.78
C SER A 74 13.94 -17.10 -1.65
N ARG A 75 13.00 -17.76 -0.98
CA ARG A 75 12.43 -17.32 0.30
C ARG A 75 12.98 -18.21 1.42
N LYS A 76 13.38 -17.58 2.53
CA LYS A 76 13.91 -18.28 3.70
C LYS A 76 13.03 -18.04 4.92
N TYR A 77 12.87 -19.04 5.75
CA TYR A 77 12.30 -18.91 7.07
C TYR A 77 13.39 -19.18 8.12
N LEU A 78 13.64 -18.19 8.99
CA LEU A 78 14.67 -18.28 10.03
C LEU A 78 14.05 -18.69 11.36
N GLY A 79 14.70 -19.63 12.01
CA GLY A 79 14.44 -20.01 13.40
C GLY A 79 14.99 -18.98 14.40
N PRO A 80 14.71 -19.15 15.71
CA PRO A 80 15.09 -18.19 16.75
C PRO A 80 16.59 -17.95 16.87
N GLY A 81 17.42 -18.95 16.59
CA GLY A 81 18.88 -18.84 16.60
C GLY A 81 19.47 -18.22 15.33
N GLY A 82 18.66 -17.96 14.33
CA GLY A 82 19.09 -17.43 13.03
C GLY A 82 19.39 -18.52 11.99
N GLU A 83 19.17 -19.78 12.32
CA GLU A 83 19.30 -20.91 11.39
C GLU A 83 18.19 -20.89 10.33
N CYS A 84 18.50 -21.29 9.11
CA CYS A 84 17.52 -21.47 8.05
C CYS A 84 16.74 -22.78 8.29
N VAL A 85 15.49 -22.68 8.74
CA VAL A 85 14.61 -23.83 9.01
C VAL A 85 13.96 -24.35 7.73
N HIS A 86 13.52 -23.42 6.87
CA HIS A 86 12.92 -23.74 5.57
C HIS A 86 13.43 -22.78 4.49
N GLU A 87 13.66 -23.31 3.30
CA GLU A 87 13.96 -22.53 2.11
C GLU A 87 13.08 -23.00 0.95
N LEU A 88 12.43 -22.05 0.28
CA LEU A 88 11.64 -22.28 -0.92
C LEU A 88 12.32 -21.59 -2.11
N PRO A 89 12.80 -22.34 -3.13
CA PRO A 89 13.30 -21.78 -4.38
C PRO A 89 12.17 -21.09 -5.15
N LEU A 90 11.89 -19.84 -4.81
CA LEU A 90 10.85 -19.00 -5.42
C LEU A 90 11.48 -17.65 -5.78
N PRO A 91 12.14 -17.55 -6.95
CA PRO A 91 12.72 -16.30 -7.40
C PRO A 91 11.64 -15.21 -7.52
N SER A 92 11.98 -14.01 -7.08
CA SER A 92 11.10 -12.85 -7.21
C SER A 92 11.91 -11.58 -7.45
N ILE A 93 11.22 -10.51 -7.85
CA ILE A 93 11.82 -9.21 -8.11
C ILE A 93 11.23 -8.17 -7.17
N ASN A 94 12.10 -7.37 -6.58
CA ASN A 94 11.75 -6.26 -5.74
C ASN A 94 12.13 -4.95 -6.43
N SER A 95 11.32 -3.93 -6.26
CA SER A 95 11.51 -2.60 -6.81
C SER A 95 11.24 -1.55 -5.74
N ALA A 96 11.37 -0.28 -6.10
CA ALA A 96 11.01 0.85 -5.25
C ALA A 96 9.69 1.47 -5.73
N TRP A 97 8.91 2.03 -4.81
CA TRP A 97 7.69 2.75 -5.12
C TRP A 97 7.94 3.94 -6.06
N ASP A 98 9.05 4.67 -5.83
CA ASP A 98 9.45 5.83 -6.63
C ASP A 98 9.63 5.50 -8.12
N ARG A 99 10.08 4.29 -8.42
CA ARG A 99 10.26 3.81 -9.80
C ARG A 99 8.95 3.75 -10.60
N ILE A 100 7.83 3.59 -9.91
CA ILE A 100 6.50 3.63 -10.54
C ILE A 100 5.95 5.06 -10.50
N TYR A 101 6.11 5.75 -9.39
CA TYR A 101 5.54 7.06 -9.17
C TYR A 101 6.14 8.14 -10.07
N ARG A 102 7.49 8.24 -10.11
CA ARG A 102 8.17 9.31 -10.86
C ARG A 102 7.81 9.31 -12.37
N PRO A 103 7.90 8.20 -13.11
CA PRO A 103 7.50 8.20 -14.51
C PRO A 103 6.03 8.54 -14.75
N LEU A 104 5.13 8.12 -13.87
CA LEU A 104 3.72 8.50 -13.94
C LEU A 104 3.54 10.01 -13.75
N ARG A 105 4.20 10.60 -12.76
CA ARG A 105 4.15 12.04 -12.50
C ARG A 105 4.77 12.84 -13.63
N ASP A 106 5.96 12.47 -14.05
CA ASP A 106 6.76 13.25 -15.03
C ASP A 106 6.17 13.22 -16.43
N ALA A 107 5.39 12.18 -16.77
CA ALA A 107 4.65 12.09 -18.01
C ALA A 107 3.31 12.85 -17.98
N MET A 108 2.90 13.45 -16.84
CA MET A 108 1.72 14.32 -16.80
C MET A 108 2.01 15.63 -17.51
N PRO A 109 1.09 16.10 -18.40
CA PRO A 109 1.23 17.44 -18.97
C PRO A 109 1.22 18.53 -17.90
N ALA A 110 1.94 19.62 -18.19
CA ALA A 110 1.92 20.79 -17.34
C ALA A 110 0.47 21.28 -17.10
N GLY A 111 0.18 21.68 -15.87
CA GLY A 111 -1.15 22.16 -15.47
C GLY A 111 -2.19 21.06 -15.21
N THR A 112 -1.83 19.76 -15.32
CA THR A 112 -2.75 18.67 -14.97
C THR A 112 -2.72 18.34 -13.47
N LEU A 113 -1.56 18.44 -12.81
CA LEU A 113 -1.38 18.13 -11.38
C LEU A 113 -1.32 19.42 -10.57
N HIS A 114 -2.25 19.56 -9.64
CA HIS A 114 -2.39 20.67 -8.69
C HIS A 114 -2.03 20.20 -7.29
N SER A 115 -0.90 20.65 -6.76
CA SER A 115 -0.40 20.27 -5.43
C SER A 115 -0.78 21.32 -4.37
N GLY A 116 -0.94 20.88 -3.11
CA GLY A 116 -1.28 21.75 -1.99
C GLY A 116 -2.80 22.03 -1.86
N LEU A 117 -3.62 21.32 -2.62
CA LEU A 117 -5.09 21.46 -2.60
C LEU A 117 -5.75 20.24 -1.95
N ALA A 118 -6.17 20.40 -0.70
CA ALA A 118 -6.95 19.37 0.00
C ALA A 118 -8.44 19.51 -0.33
N LEU A 119 -9.08 18.39 -0.71
CA LEU A 119 -10.53 18.35 -0.88
C LEU A 119 -11.21 18.51 0.48
N GLU A 120 -12.22 19.38 0.55
CA GLU A 120 -13.06 19.58 1.74
C GLU A 120 -14.47 19.01 1.56
N ARG A 121 -15.05 19.17 0.37
CA ARG A 121 -16.44 18.76 0.12
C ARG A 121 -16.65 18.34 -1.33
N VAL A 122 -17.58 17.41 -1.52
CA VAL A 122 -18.08 16.97 -2.82
C VAL A 122 -19.57 17.27 -2.91
N THR A 123 -19.99 18.00 -3.95
CA THR A 123 -21.40 18.15 -4.31
C THR A 123 -21.65 17.49 -5.66
N ARG A 124 -22.84 16.94 -5.86
CA ARG A 124 -23.18 16.20 -7.09
C ARG A 124 -24.65 16.33 -7.43
N ASN A 125 -24.93 16.32 -8.71
CA ASN A 125 -26.26 16.15 -9.27
C ASN A 125 -26.24 15.02 -10.32
N ASP A 126 -27.30 14.86 -11.09
CA ASP A 126 -27.44 13.75 -12.04
C ASP A 126 -26.38 13.78 -13.15
N THR A 127 -25.82 14.94 -13.49
CA THR A 127 -24.93 15.11 -14.65
C THR A 127 -23.54 15.63 -14.32
N LYS A 128 -23.36 16.26 -13.17
CA LYS A 128 -22.09 16.93 -12.78
C LYS A 128 -21.73 16.62 -11.33
N VAL A 129 -20.45 16.75 -11.07
CA VAL A 129 -19.85 16.72 -9.75
C VAL A 129 -18.99 17.96 -9.55
N GLU A 130 -19.00 18.50 -8.33
CA GLU A 130 -18.19 19.64 -7.94
C GLU A 130 -17.32 19.27 -6.74
N ALA A 131 -16.05 19.62 -6.78
CA ALA A 131 -15.07 19.48 -5.71
C ALA A 131 -14.75 20.87 -5.16
N VAL A 132 -14.86 21.04 -3.85
CA VAL A 132 -14.49 22.28 -3.12
C VAL A 132 -13.22 22.01 -2.33
N PHE A 133 -12.24 22.91 -2.43
CA PHE A 133 -10.91 22.75 -1.85
C PHE A 133 -10.65 23.71 -0.68
N SER A 134 -9.58 23.42 0.08
CA SER A 134 -9.18 24.13 1.30
C SER A 134 -8.80 25.60 1.10
N ASP A 135 -8.53 26.03 -0.13
CA ASP A 135 -8.28 27.43 -0.48
C ASP A 135 -9.57 28.19 -0.88
N GLY A 136 -10.72 27.52 -0.80
CA GLY A 136 -12.02 28.05 -1.19
C GLY A 136 -12.33 27.94 -2.69
N SER A 137 -11.42 27.43 -3.51
CA SER A 137 -11.68 27.17 -4.92
C SER A 137 -12.64 26.00 -5.12
N ALA A 138 -13.35 26.00 -6.24
CA ALA A 138 -14.24 24.93 -6.64
C ALA A 138 -14.04 24.57 -8.11
N GLU A 139 -14.10 23.27 -8.42
CA GLU A 139 -13.94 22.72 -9.74
C GLU A 139 -15.10 21.79 -10.10
N GLN A 140 -15.57 21.88 -11.33
CA GLN A 140 -16.66 21.03 -11.82
C GLN A 140 -16.20 20.06 -12.89
N GLY A 141 -16.76 18.85 -12.86
CA GLY A 141 -16.48 17.80 -13.83
C GLY A 141 -17.70 16.93 -14.13
N ASP A 142 -17.54 16.04 -15.10
CA ASP A 142 -18.52 15.01 -15.46
C ASP A 142 -18.36 13.76 -14.59
N LEU A 143 -17.17 13.57 -14.02
CA LEU A 143 -16.78 12.44 -13.18
C LEU A 143 -15.77 12.89 -12.13
N LEU A 144 -15.87 12.40 -10.89
CA LEU A 144 -14.86 12.54 -9.85
C LEU A 144 -14.32 11.17 -9.46
N ILE A 145 -12.99 11.06 -9.40
CA ILE A 145 -12.30 9.85 -8.96
C ILE A 145 -11.68 10.10 -7.58
N GLY A 146 -12.14 9.38 -6.55
CA GLY A 146 -11.52 9.34 -5.24
C GLY A 146 -10.36 8.35 -5.23
N ALA A 147 -9.13 8.87 -5.26
CA ALA A 147 -7.86 8.14 -5.17
C ALA A 147 -7.02 8.63 -3.98
N ASP A 148 -7.66 9.22 -2.98
CA ASP A 148 -7.11 9.95 -1.85
C ASP A 148 -6.77 9.07 -0.62
N GLY A 149 -6.70 7.74 -0.85
CA GLY A 149 -6.09 6.77 0.05
C GLY A 149 -6.97 6.37 1.25
N LEU A 150 -6.32 5.81 2.27
CA LEU A 150 -6.97 5.25 3.47
C LEU A 150 -7.95 6.23 4.13
N HIS A 151 -7.55 7.49 4.27
CA HIS A 151 -8.36 8.55 4.91
C HIS A 151 -9.10 9.40 3.88
N SER A 152 -9.70 8.74 2.89
CA SER A 152 -10.39 9.38 1.78
C SER A 152 -11.50 10.32 2.23
N THR A 153 -11.36 11.60 1.88
CA THR A 153 -12.41 12.60 2.01
C THR A 153 -13.55 12.30 1.05
N VAL A 154 -13.23 11.89 -0.19
CA VAL A 154 -14.26 11.52 -1.18
C VAL A 154 -15.15 10.40 -0.67
N ARG A 155 -14.56 9.34 -0.09
CA ARG A 155 -15.35 8.24 0.50
C ARG A 155 -16.20 8.74 1.66
N ASN A 156 -15.64 9.53 2.58
CA ASN A 156 -16.37 10.02 3.75
C ASN A 156 -17.56 10.89 3.36
N GLU A 157 -17.42 11.72 2.32
CA GLU A 157 -18.50 12.57 1.78
C GLU A 157 -19.59 11.76 1.06
N CYS A 158 -19.19 10.69 0.34
CA CYS A 158 -20.11 9.96 -0.54
C CYS A 158 -20.63 8.64 0.06
N LEU A 159 -19.92 8.08 1.03
CA LEU A 159 -20.17 6.76 1.60
C LEU A 159 -19.73 6.71 3.08
N PRO A 160 -20.29 7.55 3.96
CA PRO A 160 -19.82 7.73 5.33
C PRO A 160 -19.88 6.46 6.19
N GLU A 161 -20.70 5.47 5.81
CA GLU A 161 -20.79 4.18 6.48
C GLU A 161 -19.55 3.29 6.23
N ALA A 162 -18.78 3.55 5.18
CA ALA A 162 -17.58 2.78 4.85
C ALA A 162 -16.34 3.35 5.56
N GLN A 163 -16.08 2.89 6.77
CA GLN A 163 -14.96 3.35 7.57
C GLN A 163 -13.86 2.29 7.69
N PRO A 164 -12.56 2.68 7.60
CA PRO A 164 -11.45 1.78 7.87
C PRO A 164 -11.50 1.25 9.31
N LYS A 165 -11.24 -0.04 9.48
CA LYS A 165 -11.19 -0.69 10.79
C LYS A 165 -9.76 -1.07 11.11
N TYR A 166 -9.26 -0.61 12.25
CA TYR A 166 -7.96 -1.04 12.78
C TYR A 166 -7.99 -2.53 13.13
N VAL A 167 -6.95 -3.26 12.74
CA VAL A 167 -6.94 -4.73 12.83
C VAL A 167 -6.20 -5.30 14.04
N GLY A 168 -5.78 -4.45 14.97
CA GLY A 168 -5.15 -4.87 16.23
C GLY A 168 -3.64 -5.04 16.16
N TYR A 169 -2.98 -4.64 15.07
CA TYR A 169 -1.52 -4.66 14.96
C TYR A 169 -0.97 -3.54 14.07
N VAL A 170 0.31 -3.27 14.23
CA VAL A 170 1.05 -2.27 13.46
C VAL A 170 2.16 -2.93 12.66
N ALA A 171 2.62 -2.27 11.59
CA ALA A 171 3.85 -2.60 10.90
C ALA A 171 4.93 -1.56 11.23
N TRP A 172 6.02 -2.00 11.81
CA TRP A 172 7.27 -1.25 11.84
C TRP A 172 8.04 -1.52 10.56
N ARG A 173 8.45 -0.46 9.89
CA ARG A 173 9.23 -0.57 8.65
C ARG A 173 10.54 0.17 8.80
N GLY A 174 11.61 -0.41 8.29
CA GLY A 174 12.91 0.26 8.24
C GLY A 174 13.61 -0.01 6.92
N VAL A 175 14.37 0.96 6.48
CA VAL A 175 15.23 0.87 5.31
C VAL A 175 16.64 1.23 5.75
N LEU A 176 17.62 0.45 5.34
CA LEU A 176 19.04 0.71 5.57
C LEU A 176 19.82 0.53 4.27
N ASP A 177 20.93 1.23 4.16
CA ASP A 177 21.80 1.09 3.02
C ASP A 177 22.56 -0.25 3.11
N GLU A 178 22.77 -0.93 1.98
CA GLU A 178 23.49 -2.20 1.89
C GLU A 178 24.87 -2.13 2.53
N SER A 179 25.58 -1.01 2.34
CA SER A 179 26.91 -0.77 2.89
C SER A 179 26.96 -0.71 4.42
N ALA A 180 25.81 -0.49 5.07
CA ALA A 180 25.71 -0.49 6.54
C ALA A 180 25.50 -1.88 7.13
N MET A 181 25.25 -2.90 6.29
CA MET A 181 25.02 -4.27 6.77
C MET A 181 26.34 -4.95 7.15
N PRO A 182 26.44 -5.58 8.33
CA PRO A 182 27.58 -6.47 8.64
C PRO A 182 27.70 -7.60 7.61
N SER A 183 28.91 -7.96 7.24
CA SER A 183 29.17 -8.93 6.17
C SER A 183 28.47 -10.28 6.38
N ALA A 184 28.40 -10.77 7.62
CA ALA A 184 27.69 -12.02 7.93
C ALA A 184 26.17 -11.88 7.72
N VAL A 185 25.56 -10.76 8.15
CA VAL A 185 24.12 -10.48 7.95
C VAL A 185 23.82 -10.33 6.47
N HIS A 186 24.69 -9.66 5.72
CA HIS A 186 24.56 -9.50 4.27
C HIS A 186 24.59 -10.85 3.55
N ALA A 187 25.56 -11.71 3.88
CA ALA A 187 25.71 -13.04 3.26
C ALA A 187 24.47 -13.92 3.48
N ASP A 188 23.86 -13.85 4.69
CA ASP A 188 22.71 -14.66 5.05
C ASP A 188 21.41 -14.19 4.40
N LEU A 189 21.21 -12.86 4.28
CA LEU A 189 19.91 -12.29 3.97
C LEU A 189 19.79 -11.64 2.60
N PHE A 190 20.87 -11.03 2.08
CA PHE A 190 20.75 -10.07 0.96
C PHE A 190 20.19 -10.66 -0.33
N HIS A 191 20.40 -11.93 -0.59
CA HIS A 191 19.92 -12.57 -1.81
C HIS A 191 18.57 -13.28 -1.67
N HIS A 192 17.88 -13.07 -0.54
CA HIS A 192 16.66 -13.78 -0.19
C HIS A 192 15.58 -12.81 0.31
N MET A 193 14.34 -13.26 0.22
CA MET A 193 13.25 -12.68 0.99
C MET A 193 13.11 -13.56 2.25
N SER A 194 13.42 -13.01 3.41
CA SER A 194 13.52 -13.81 4.63
C SER A 194 12.41 -13.48 5.61
N PHE A 195 11.92 -14.49 6.32
CA PHE A 195 10.79 -14.43 7.23
C PHE A 195 11.13 -15.06 8.58
N THR A 196 10.50 -14.58 9.64
CA THR A 196 10.41 -15.25 10.94
C THR A 196 9.10 -14.91 11.63
N VAL A 197 8.55 -15.86 12.39
CA VAL A 197 7.38 -15.63 13.26
C VAL A 197 7.78 -15.96 14.69
N VAL A 198 7.58 -15.00 15.58
CA VAL A 198 7.82 -15.17 17.02
C VAL A 198 6.56 -14.76 17.77
N GLY A 199 5.92 -15.71 18.47
CA GLY A 199 4.60 -15.43 19.05
C GLY A 199 3.60 -15.06 17.95
N ASN A 200 2.90 -13.94 18.09
CA ASN A 200 1.99 -13.38 17.10
C ASN A 200 2.65 -12.20 16.34
N GLU A 201 3.96 -12.22 16.19
CA GLU A 201 4.71 -11.20 15.46
C GLU A 201 5.37 -11.82 14.23
N LEU A 202 5.28 -11.16 13.08
CA LEU A 202 5.95 -11.56 11.83
C LEU A 202 6.94 -10.49 11.43
N LEU A 203 8.20 -10.87 11.24
CA LEU A 203 9.16 -10.03 10.53
C LEU A 203 9.50 -10.64 9.19
N LEU A 204 9.49 -9.80 8.16
CA LEU A 204 10.04 -10.12 6.84
C LEU A 204 11.03 -9.04 6.42
N CYS A 205 12.01 -9.45 5.62
CA CYS A 205 13.01 -8.54 5.08
C CYS A 205 13.44 -8.94 3.68
N MET A 206 13.86 -7.95 2.89
CA MET A 206 14.21 -8.16 1.49
C MET A 206 15.10 -7.02 0.96
N PRO A 207 15.96 -7.29 -0.04
CA PRO A 207 16.71 -6.26 -0.75
C PRO A 207 15.78 -5.44 -1.65
N MET A 208 16.18 -4.19 -1.89
CA MET A 208 15.52 -3.28 -2.81
C MET A 208 16.57 -2.40 -3.52
N PRO A 209 16.22 -1.77 -4.65
CA PRO A 209 17.12 -0.81 -5.30
C PRO A 209 17.55 0.31 -4.35
N GLY A 210 18.70 0.85 -4.59
CA GLY A 210 19.21 2.05 -3.98
C GLY A 210 18.39 3.30 -4.37
N ARG A 211 18.94 4.47 -4.05
CA ARG A 211 18.37 5.73 -4.54
C ARG A 211 18.55 5.81 -6.06
N ASP A 212 17.62 6.45 -6.74
CA ASP A 212 17.62 6.63 -8.18
C ASP A 212 17.78 5.32 -8.97
N ASP A 213 17.11 4.25 -8.47
CA ASP A 213 17.09 2.92 -9.07
C ASP A 213 18.47 2.25 -9.16
N ASP A 214 19.46 2.67 -8.36
CA ASP A 214 20.80 2.11 -8.35
C ASP A 214 20.78 0.65 -7.85
N VAL A 215 21.22 -0.28 -8.69
CA VAL A 215 21.26 -1.72 -8.38
C VAL A 215 22.69 -2.26 -8.21
N ARG A 216 23.71 -1.38 -8.26
CA ARG A 216 25.12 -1.76 -8.07
C ARG A 216 25.33 -2.26 -6.65
N GLU A 217 26.15 -3.27 -6.50
CA GLU A 217 26.54 -3.83 -5.21
C GLU A 217 27.11 -2.74 -4.28
N GLY A 218 26.72 -2.78 -3.01
CA GLY A 218 27.06 -1.77 -2.02
C GLY A 218 26.26 -0.46 -2.11
N ARG A 219 25.48 -0.27 -3.17
CA ARG A 219 24.65 0.91 -3.39
C ARG A 219 23.15 0.67 -3.25
N ARG A 220 22.76 -0.59 -3.09
CA ARG A 220 21.38 -1.03 -2.89
C ARG A 220 20.95 -0.74 -1.45
N ARG A 221 19.69 -0.99 -1.16
CA ARG A 221 19.10 -0.87 0.18
C ARG A 221 18.50 -2.18 0.62
N PHE A 222 18.26 -2.31 1.90
CA PHE A 222 17.58 -3.44 2.50
C PHE A 222 16.39 -2.95 3.32
N HIS A 223 15.26 -3.62 3.21
CA HIS A 223 14.00 -3.22 3.82
C HIS A 223 13.49 -4.33 4.73
N PHE A 224 13.00 -3.98 5.92
CA PHE A 224 12.24 -4.89 6.76
C PHE A 224 10.84 -4.35 7.05
N ILE A 225 9.92 -5.28 7.30
CA ILE A 225 8.59 -5.02 7.83
C ILE A 225 8.40 -5.95 9.01
N TRP A 226 8.11 -5.40 10.18
CA TRP A 226 7.84 -6.14 11.40
C TRP A 226 6.44 -5.87 11.89
N PHE A 227 5.53 -6.84 11.71
CA PHE A 227 4.16 -6.78 12.19
C PHE A 227 4.11 -7.17 13.65
N ARG A 228 3.51 -6.31 14.48
CA ARG A 228 3.43 -6.48 15.92
C ARG A 228 2.02 -6.17 16.42
N PRO A 229 1.42 -7.04 17.23
CA PRO A 229 0.18 -6.74 17.92
C PRO A 229 0.32 -5.49 18.76
N VAL A 230 -0.67 -4.62 18.67
CA VAL A 230 -0.78 -3.38 19.46
C VAL A 230 -2.25 -3.18 19.80
N LYS A 231 -2.55 -3.09 21.09
CA LYS A 231 -3.92 -2.93 21.54
C LYS A 231 -4.42 -1.51 21.27
N TYR A 232 -5.65 -1.44 20.82
CA TYR A 232 -6.37 -0.17 20.65
C TYR A 232 -7.73 -0.29 21.31
N ASP A 233 -8.03 0.67 22.17
CA ASP A 233 -9.36 0.88 22.74
C ASP A 233 -9.75 2.33 22.50
N ALA A 234 -10.78 2.53 21.69
CA ALA A 234 -11.23 3.88 21.30
C ALA A 234 -11.76 4.69 22.51
N SER A 235 -12.16 4.03 23.59
CA SER A 235 -12.61 4.67 24.82
C SER A 235 -11.47 5.15 25.72
N LEU A 236 -10.24 4.65 25.49
CA LEU A 236 -9.07 4.95 26.30
C LEU A 236 -8.10 5.87 25.54
N ARG A 237 -7.91 7.09 26.04
CA ARG A 237 -6.85 8.00 25.57
C ARG A 237 -5.44 7.43 25.75
N ASP A 238 -5.27 6.43 26.61
CA ASP A 238 -4.02 5.77 26.94
C ASP A 238 -3.87 4.39 26.29
N SER A 239 -4.62 4.10 25.20
CA SER A 239 -4.41 2.87 24.46
C SER A 239 -2.96 2.82 23.91
N GLU A 240 -2.39 1.62 23.80
CA GLU A 240 -1.02 1.42 23.32
C GLU A 240 -0.79 2.08 21.96
N LEU A 241 -1.76 1.96 21.02
CA LEU A 241 -1.68 2.60 19.72
C LEU A 241 -1.65 4.13 19.82
N HIS A 242 -2.48 4.71 20.70
CA HIS A 242 -2.49 6.14 20.93
C HIS A 242 -1.14 6.64 21.44
N GLN A 243 -0.55 5.94 22.40
CA GLN A 243 0.78 6.27 22.93
C GLN A 243 1.88 6.18 21.86
N LEU A 244 1.83 5.15 20.98
CA LEU A 244 2.77 5.00 19.86
C LEU A 244 2.66 6.13 18.82
N CYS A 245 1.46 6.66 18.62
CA CYS A 245 1.18 7.74 17.69
C CYS A 245 1.27 9.15 18.31
N THR A 246 1.68 9.27 19.58
CA THR A 246 1.84 10.55 20.29
C THR A 246 3.29 10.99 20.25
N ASP A 247 3.55 12.23 19.81
CA ASP A 247 4.89 12.81 19.74
C ASP A 247 5.38 13.34 21.11
N ALA A 248 6.60 13.89 21.14
CA ALA A 248 7.23 14.41 22.36
C ALA A 248 6.52 15.67 22.91
N SER A 249 5.70 16.36 22.11
CA SER A 249 4.88 17.49 22.55
C SER A 249 3.53 17.09 23.10
N GLY A 250 3.22 15.78 23.08
CA GLY A 250 1.94 15.23 23.55
C GLY A 250 0.82 15.27 22.50
N ILE A 251 1.13 15.59 21.24
CA ILE A 251 0.16 15.58 20.15
C ILE A 251 0.03 14.16 19.59
N CYS A 252 -1.20 13.62 19.62
CA CYS A 252 -1.50 12.37 18.94
C CYS A 252 -1.81 12.60 17.47
N HIS A 253 -1.07 11.93 16.60
CA HIS A 253 -1.21 12.01 15.15
C HIS A 253 -2.25 11.00 14.57
N GLY A 254 -3.03 10.37 15.42
CA GLY A 254 -4.11 9.46 15.01
C GLY A 254 -3.59 8.18 14.37
N ALA A 255 -3.91 7.96 13.11
CA ALA A 255 -3.64 6.72 12.41
C ALA A 255 -2.21 6.57 11.85
N SER A 256 -1.36 7.59 11.94
CA SER A 256 0.04 7.54 11.47
C SER A 256 0.82 8.73 12.01
N ILE A 257 1.94 8.46 12.64
CA ILE A 257 2.87 9.49 13.10
C ILE A 257 3.98 9.71 12.05
N PRO A 258 4.32 10.96 11.69
CA PRO A 258 5.48 11.22 10.85
C PRO A 258 6.76 10.64 11.46
N PRO A 259 7.60 9.90 10.71
CA PRO A 259 8.76 9.21 11.28
C PRO A 259 9.67 10.07 12.16
N PRO A 260 10.00 11.34 11.80
CA PRO A 260 10.83 12.19 12.63
C PRO A 260 10.20 12.57 13.98
N LEU A 261 8.89 12.44 14.13
CA LEU A 261 8.16 12.75 15.36
C LEU A 261 7.99 11.55 16.29
N ILE A 262 8.38 10.34 15.85
CA ILE A 262 8.37 9.15 16.70
C ILE A 262 9.37 9.37 17.84
N ARG A 263 8.90 9.27 19.07
CA ARG A 263 9.71 9.50 20.27
C ARG A 263 10.88 8.54 20.36
N PHE A 264 12.02 9.04 20.85
CA PHE A 264 13.26 8.27 20.97
C PHE A 264 13.08 6.99 21.82
N GLU A 265 12.37 7.07 22.94
CA GLU A 265 12.11 5.94 23.81
C GLU A 265 11.27 4.83 23.15
N VAL A 266 10.38 5.20 22.21
CA VAL A 266 9.61 4.23 21.41
C VAL A 266 10.55 3.46 20.48
N ILE A 267 11.47 4.15 19.81
CA ILE A 267 12.49 3.52 18.94
C ILE A 267 13.45 2.67 19.76
N ALA A 268 13.87 3.16 20.94
CA ALA A 268 14.74 2.41 21.84
C ALA A 268 14.07 1.11 22.33
N ALA A 269 12.80 1.18 22.71
CA ALA A 269 12.00 0.01 23.11
C ALA A 269 11.82 -0.99 21.94
N LEU A 270 11.60 -0.49 20.70
CA LEU A 270 11.53 -1.32 19.50
C LEU A 270 12.83 -2.12 19.30
N ARG A 271 13.98 -1.45 19.39
CA ARG A 271 15.31 -2.08 19.25
C ARG A 271 15.60 -3.08 20.39
N ALA A 272 15.27 -2.72 21.63
CA ALA A 272 15.43 -3.64 22.77
C ALA A 272 14.59 -4.92 22.60
N LYS A 273 13.34 -4.77 22.13
CA LYS A 273 12.47 -5.91 21.85
C LYS A 273 13.02 -6.76 20.70
N ALA A 274 13.57 -6.15 19.65
CA ALA A 274 14.19 -6.86 18.53
C ALA A 274 15.33 -7.78 19.02
N ARG A 275 16.25 -7.25 19.84
CA ARG A 275 17.34 -8.04 20.44
C ARG A 275 16.85 -9.21 21.28
N ALA A 276 15.74 -9.02 21.96
CA ALA A 276 15.22 -10.01 22.89
C ALA A 276 14.55 -11.22 22.22
N ILE A 277 13.94 -11.03 21.03
CA ILE A 277 13.07 -12.07 20.46
C ILE A 277 13.37 -12.44 19.01
N LEU A 278 14.00 -11.57 18.23
CA LEU A 278 14.24 -11.84 16.80
C LEU A 278 15.53 -12.65 16.57
N PRO A 279 15.61 -13.41 15.48
CA PRO A 279 16.88 -13.97 15.01
C PRO A 279 17.96 -12.90 14.94
N PRO A 280 19.22 -13.19 15.31
CA PRO A 280 20.28 -12.19 15.41
C PRO A 280 20.46 -11.31 14.17
N GLN A 281 20.37 -11.91 12.98
CA GLN A 281 20.51 -11.20 11.69
C GLN A 281 19.36 -10.18 11.51
N MET A 282 18.14 -10.55 11.88
CA MET A 282 16.96 -9.67 11.75
C MET A 282 16.93 -8.60 12.84
N ALA A 283 17.37 -8.92 14.08
CA ALA A 283 17.55 -7.94 15.13
C ALA A 283 18.54 -6.84 14.71
N ALA A 284 19.65 -7.23 14.08
CA ALA A 284 20.63 -6.28 13.56
C ALA A 284 20.04 -5.30 12.52
N LEU A 285 19.12 -5.75 11.67
CA LEU A 285 18.44 -4.85 10.71
C LEU A 285 17.62 -3.78 11.42
N VAL A 286 16.89 -4.16 12.48
CA VAL A 286 16.07 -3.21 13.26
C VAL A 286 16.96 -2.20 13.99
N GLU A 287 18.12 -2.63 14.47
CA GLU A 287 19.08 -1.76 15.14
C GLU A 287 19.74 -0.76 14.20
N LEU A 288 20.13 -1.23 13.01
CA LEU A 288 20.85 -0.44 12.01
C LEU A 288 19.94 0.52 11.22
N ALA A 289 18.62 0.30 11.19
CA ALA A 289 17.72 1.21 10.52
C ALA A 289 17.74 2.59 11.19
N PRO A 290 18.11 3.66 10.46
CA PRO A 290 18.30 4.97 11.08
C PRO A 290 17.00 5.57 11.58
N GLN A 291 15.92 5.42 10.80
CA GLN A 291 14.61 5.98 11.09
C GLN A 291 13.51 4.99 10.74
N PRO A 292 13.10 4.11 11.67
CA PRO A 292 11.92 3.28 11.49
C PRO A 292 10.65 4.13 11.37
N LEU A 293 9.70 3.67 10.59
CA LEU A 293 8.36 4.26 10.50
C LEU A 293 7.32 3.30 11.09
N LEU A 294 6.27 3.87 11.68
CA LEU A 294 5.14 3.15 12.24
C LEU A 294 3.94 3.25 11.29
N GLN A 295 3.35 2.13 10.95
CA GLN A 295 2.14 2.04 10.13
C GLN A 295 1.10 1.18 10.83
N PRO A 296 0.07 1.74 11.44
CA PRO A 296 -1.11 0.99 11.89
C PRO A 296 -1.80 0.33 10.69
N ILE A 297 -2.26 -0.90 10.87
CA ILE A 297 -2.86 -1.68 9.79
C ILE A 297 -4.38 -1.61 9.90
N TYR A 298 -5.02 -1.41 8.76
CA TYR A 298 -6.47 -1.27 8.64
C TYR A 298 -7.00 -2.20 7.56
N ASP A 299 -8.26 -2.59 7.71
CA ASP A 299 -9.08 -3.20 6.68
C ASP A 299 -10.16 -2.22 6.24
N LEU A 300 -10.48 -2.22 4.94
CA LEU A 300 -11.63 -1.52 4.40
C LEU A 300 -12.22 -2.30 3.25
N ILE A 301 -13.52 -2.54 3.29
CA ILE A 301 -14.33 -3.06 2.18
C ILE A 301 -15.47 -2.08 1.95
N SER A 302 -15.39 -1.30 0.88
CA SER A 302 -16.50 -0.44 0.48
C SER A 302 -17.64 -1.30 -0.09
N PRO A 303 -18.90 -1.07 0.34
CA PRO A 303 -20.05 -1.81 -0.17
C PRO A 303 -20.31 -1.54 -1.66
N ARG A 304 -19.85 -0.41 -2.16
CA ARG A 304 -19.88 0.01 -3.57
C ARG A 304 -18.70 0.94 -3.87
N VAL A 305 -18.26 0.96 -5.11
CA VAL A 305 -17.13 1.79 -5.57
C VAL A 305 -17.54 2.87 -6.56
N SER A 306 -18.81 2.89 -6.97
CA SER A 306 -19.38 3.96 -7.80
C SER A 306 -20.65 4.50 -7.14
N ILE A 307 -20.75 5.81 -6.98
CA ILE A 307 -21.83 6.51 -6.28
C ILE A 307 -22.24 7.76 -7.07
N GLY A 308 -23.27 7.67 -7.92
CA GLY A 308 -23.58 8.73 -8.89
C GLY A 308 -22.37 8.97 -9.79
N ARG A 309 -21.95 10.21 -9.94
CA ARG A 309 -20.80 10.64 -10.77
C ARG A 309 -19.45 10.54 -10.02
N VAL A 310 -19.32 9.67 -9.03
CA VAL A 310 -18.09 9.45 -8.25
C VAL A 310 -17.67 8.00 -8.34
N ALA A 311 -16.39 7.76 -8.62
CA ALA A 311 -15.74 6.45 -8.53
C ALA A 311 -14.64 6.45 -7.47
N LEU A 312 -14.57 5.41 -6.63
CA LEU A 312 -13.48 5.18 -5.67
C LEU A 312 -12.52 4.14 -6.22
N ILE A 313 -11.21 4.38 -6.09
CA ILE A 313 -10.15 3.46 -6.51
C ILE A 313 -9.03 3.39 -5.47
N GLY A 314 -8.18 2.37 -5.57
CA GLY A 314 -7.06 2.18 -4.65
C GLY A 314 -7.52 2.02 -3.21
N ASP A 315 -6.76 2.59 -2.27
CA ASP A 315 -7.06 2.50 -0.84
C ASP A 315 -8.26 3.37 -0.40
N ALA A 316 -8.77 4.24 -1.27
CA ALA A 316 -10.03 4.93 -1.05
C ALA A 316 -11.23 3.97 -1.15
N ALA A 317 -11.14 2.93 -1.97
CA ALA A 317 -12.15 1.91 -2.18
C ALA A 317 -11.99 0.69 -1.26
N PHE A 318 -10.80 0.11 -1.24
CA PHE A 318 -10.48 -1.12 -0.51
C PHE A 318 -9.07 -1.05 0.07
N VAL A 319 -8.95 -1.32 1.35
CA VAL A 319 -7.64 -1.44 2.02
C VAL A 319 -7.41 -2.90 2.38
N ALA A 320 -6.51 -3.53 1.65
CA ALA A 320 -6.03 -4.87 1.95
C ALA A 320 -4.75 -4.79 2.76
N ARG A 321 -4.62 -5.64 3.78
CA ARG A 321 -3.41 -5.75 4.58
C ARG A 321 -2.19 -6.01 3.70
N PRO A 322 -0.98 -5.57 4.08
CA PRO A 322 0.21 -5.69 3.23
C PRO A 322 0.62 -7.11 2.83
N HIS A 323 0.04 -8.13 3.46
CA HIS A 323 0.39 -9.54 3.26
C HIS A 323 0.20 -10.05 1.81
N VAL A 324 -0.71 -9.44 1.04
CA VAL A 324 -0.93 -9.77 -0.38
C VAL A 324 0.06 -9.06 -1.33
N ALA A 325 0.80 -8.04 -0.85
CA ALA A 325 1.78 -7.27 -1.62
C ALA A 325 1.27 -6.75 -2.98
N THR A 326 -0.01 -6.30 -3.05
CA THR A 326 -0.68 -5.94 -4.31
C THR A 326 -1.10 -4.48 -4.42
N GLY A 327 -0.87 -3.64 -3.41
CA GLY A 327 -1.48 -2.31 -3.31
C GLY A 327 -1.37 -1.46 -4.59
N ILE A 328 -0.17 -1.36 -5.18
CA ILE A 328 0.06 -0.58 -6.41
C ILE A 328 -0.62 -1.24 -7.61
N THR A 329 -0.44 -2.55 -7.77
CA THR A 329 -1.05 -3.30 -8.88
C THR A 329 -2.57 -3.22 -8.81
N LYS A 330 -3.15 -3.36 -7.61
CA LYS A 330 -4.58 -3.20 -7.39
C LYS A 330 -5.05 -1.80 -7.83
N ALA A 331 -4.38 -0.74 -7.40
CA ALA A 331 -4.75 0.63 -7.77
C ALA A 331 -4.68 0.86 -9.30
N ALA A 332 -3.70 0.29 -9.97
CA ALA A 332 -3.59 0.33 -11.43
C ALA A 332 -4.74 -0.42 -12.12
N LEU A 333 -5.12 -1.59 -11.61
CA LEU A 333 -6.22 -2.40 -12.13
C LEU A 333 -7.59 -1.79 -11.83
N ASP A 334 -7.77 -1.14 -10.67
CA ASP A 334 -8.98 -0.38 -10.34
C ASP A 334 -9.21 0.73 -11.40
N ALA A 335 -8.16 1.51 -11.68
CA ALA A 335 -8.20 2.56 -12.69
C ALA A 335 -8.44 2.01 -14.10
N GLN A 336 -7.82 0.89 -14.45
CA GLN A 336 -8.03 0.23 -15.73
C GLN A 336 -9.46 -0.27 -15.87
N CYS A 337 -10.01 -0.93 -14.85
CA CYS A 337 -11.38 -1.43 -14.86
C CYS A 337 -12.40 -0.28 -15.05
N LEU A 338 -12.18 0.86 -14.38
CA LEU A 338 -13.00 2.05 -14.54
C LEU A 338 -13.02 2.52 -16.01
N VAL A 339 -11.84 2.69 -16.61
CA VAL A 339 -11.71 3.20 -17.96
C VAL A 339 -12.25 2.22 -19.00
N ASP A 340 -12.00 0.91 -18.83
CA ASP A 340 -12.55 -0.12 -19.71
C ASP A 340 -14.08 -0.15 -19.66
N SER A 341 -14.65 0.01 -18.46
CA SER A 341 -16.11 0.07 -18.30
C SER A 341 -16.73 1.32 -18.95
N LEU A 342 -16.06 2.47 -18.87
CA LEU A 342 -16.49 3.69 -19.58
C LEU A 342 -16.43 3.54 -21.11
N LEU A 343 -15.38 2.89 -21.63
CA LEU A 343 -15.25 2.59 -23.06
C LEU A 343 -16.32 1.64 -23.57
N GLU A 344 -16.56 0.53 -22.83
CA GLU A 344 -17.58 -0.47 -23.16
C GLU A 344 -18.99 0.14 -23.16
N ALA A 345 -19.24 1.15 -22.31
CA ALA A 345 -20.50 1.88 -22.25
C ALA A 345 -20.68 2.92 -23.39
N GLY A 346 -19.72 3.07 -24.29
CA GLY A 346 -19.84 3.93 -25.47
C GLY A 346 -20.02 5.42 -25.15
N GLY A 347 -19.54 5.89 -23.98
CA GLY A 347 -19.63 7.28 -23.53
C GLY A 347 -20.79 7.55 -22.56
N ASP A 348 -21.63 6.55 -22.27
CA ASP A 348 -22.58 6.64 -21.17
C ASP A 348 -21.86 6.44 -19.84
N ILE A 349 -21.66 7.55 -19.09
CA ILE A 349 -20.89 7.55 -17.86
C ILE A 349 -21.62 6.73 -16.78
N ASP A 350 -22.93 6.80 -16.69
CA ASP A 350 -23.70 6.12 -15.66
C ASP A 350 -23.69 4.60 -15.86
N ALA A 351 -23.84 4.15 -17.10
CA ALA A 351 -23.70 2.74 -17.47
C ALA A 351 -22.27 2.24 -17.22
N GLY A 352 -21.25 3.04 -17.55
CA GLY A 352 -19.85 2.71 -17.30
C GLY A 352 -19.53 2.58 -15.81
N LEU A 353 -20.06 3.48 -14.98
CA LEU A 353 -19.89 3.43 -13.53
C LEU A 353 -20.63 2.24 -12.88
N ALA A 354 -21.81 1.91 -13.39
CA ALA A 354 -22.54 0.71 -12.95
C ALA A 354 -21.75 -0.58 -13.27
N ALA A 355 -21.20 -0.69 -14.48
CA ALA A 355 -20.35 -1.81 -14.89
C ALA A 355 -19.04 -1.87 -14.07
N HIS A 356 -18.39 -0.73 -13.81
CA HIS A 356 -17.22 -0.65 -12.93
C HIS A 356 -17.55 -1.19 -11.54
N ASN A 357 -18.64 -0.74 -10.94
CA ASN A 357 -19.05 -1.21 -9.61
C ASN A 357 -19.29 -2.73 -9.59
N GLN A 358 -19.96 -3.26 -10.60
CA GLN A 358 -20.27 -4.68 -10.70
C GLN A 358 -19.01 -5.55 -10.80
N LYS A 359 -17.99 -5.09 -11.54
CA LYS A 359 -16.72 -5.81 -11.74
C LYS A 359 -15.77 -5.63 -10.55
N GLN A 360 -15.65 -4.40 -10.03
CA GLN A 360 -14.58 -4.05 -9.11
C GLN A 360 -14.91 -4.31 -7.64
N GLN A 361 -16.18 -4.25 -7.25
CA GLN A 361 -16.58 -4.48 -5.86
C GLN A 361 -16.26 -5.92 -5.40
N PRO A 362 -16.61 -6.99 -6.12
CA PRO A 362 -16.25 -8.36 -5.70
C PRO A 362 -14.73 -8.60 -5.75
N PHE A 363 -14.02 -8.03 -6.74
CA PHE A 363 -12.58 -8.16 -6.84
C PHE A 363 -11.87 -7.51 -5.64
N GLY A 364 -12.22 -6.27 -5.28
CA GLY A 364 -11.62 -5.58 -4.14
C GLY A 364 -11.92 -6.29 -2.82
N ARG A 365 -13.15 -6.78 -2.63
CA ARG A 365 -13.56 -7.58 -1.46
C ARG A 365 -12.71 -8.83 -1.32
N SER A 366 -12.56 -9.62 -2.37
CA SER A 366 -11.80 -10.88 -2.33
C SER A 366 -10.33 -10.68 -1.97
N LEU A 367 -9.72 -9.57 -2.43
CA LEU A 367 -8.34 -9.22 -2.04
C LEU A 367 -8.21 -8.86 -0.56
N VAL A 368 -9.19 -8.14 0.00
CA VAL A 368 -9.19 -7.83 1.43
C VAL A 368 -9.39 -9.10 2.25
N GLU A 369 -10.35 -9.93 1.90
CA GLU A 369 -10.62 -11.22 2.57
C GLU A 369 -9.37 -12.13 2.52
N ARG A 370 -8.70 -12.22 1.37
CA ARG A 370 -7.45 -12.97 1.26
C ARG A 370 -6.36 -12.41 2.17
N ALA A 371 -6.23 -11.09 2.24
CA ALA A 371 -5.26 -10.42 3.11
C ALA A 371 -5.56 -10.67 4.60
N GLN A 372 -6.84 -10.76 4.98
CA GLN A 372 -7.28 -11.12 6.33
C GLN A 372 -6.85 -12.53 6.70
N LEU A 373 -7.07 -13.51 5.81
CA LEU A 373 -6.63 -14.89 6.03
C LEU A 373 -5.12 -14.97 6.27
N LEU A 374 -4.32 -14.35 5.40
CA LEU A 374 -2.86 -14.35 5.51
C LEU A 374 -2.33 -13.68 6.78
N GLY A 375 -3.06 -12.74 7.37
CA GLY A 375 -2.71 -12.03 8.60
C GLY A 375 -3.43 -12.52 9.85
N SER A 376 -4.26 -13.56 9.77
CA SER A 376 -5.15 -14.00 10.85
C SER A 376 -4.42 -14.39 12.14
N TYR A 377 -3.20 -14.94 12.05
CA TYR A 377 -2.38 -15.32 13.20
C TYR A 377 -1.73 -14.15 13.96
N LEU A 378 -1.74 -12.94 13.36
CA LEU A 378 -1.22 -11.71 14.00
C LEU A 378 -2.24 -11.08 14.95
N GLU A 379 -3.50 -11.41 14.81
CA GLU A 379 -4.59 -10.88 15.63
C GLU A 379 -4.59 -11.50 17.04
N THR A 380 -4.80 -10.68 18.07
CA THR A 380 -4.72 -11.09 19.48
C THR A 380 -6.08 -11.32 20.15
N GLY A 381 -7.19 -11.10 19.45
CA GLY A 381 -8.54 -11.35 19.97
C GLY A 381 -8.82 -12.84 20.25
N SER A 382 -9.90 -13.12 20.97
CA SER A 382 -10.44 -14.48 21.10
C SER A 382 -10.89 -14.96 19.72
N LYS A 383 -10.51 -16.19 19.37
CA LYS A 383 -10.87 -16.85 18.11
C LYS A 383 -11.74 -18.06 18.39
N SER A 384 -12.69 -18.32 17.52
CA SER A 384 -13.39 -19.62 17.47
C SER A 384 -12.40 -20.73 17.09
N ALA A 385 -12.78 -21.99 17.26
CA ALA A 385 -11.93 -23.12 16.89
C ALA A 385 -11.60 -23.12 15.36
N GLU A 386 -12.55 -22.71 14.53
CA GLU A 386 -12.36 -22.58 13.09
C GLU A 386 -11.37 -21.46 12.76
N GLU A 387 -11.55 -20.26 13.31
CA GLU A 387 -10.64 -19.12 13.13
C GLU A 387 -9.23 -19.44 13.64
N GLN A 388 -9.12 -20.19 14.76
CA GLN A 388 -7.82 -20.64 15.26
C GLN A 388 -7.17 -21.63 14.30
N GLY A 389 -7.93 -22.55 13.71
CA GLY A 389 -7.43 -23.47 12.69
C GLY A 389 -6.90 -22.75 11.44
N VAL A 390 -7.57 -21.70 10.99
CA VAL A 390 -7.12 -20.84 9.90
C VAL A 390 -5.83 -20.10 10.27
N ALA A 391 -5.77 -19.52 11.47
CA ALA A 391 -4.59 -18.83 11.98
C ALA A 391 -3.38 -19.78 12.08
N ASP A 392 -3.56 -20.97 12.61
CA ASP A 392 -2.51 -21.98 12.75
C ASP A 392 -2.01 -22.48 11.38
N HIS A 393 -2.92 -22.59 10.38
CA HIS A 393 -2.55 -22.94 9.01
C HIS A 393 -1.64 -21.87 8.41
N HIS A 394 -2.06 -20.61 8.41
CA HIS A 394 -1.32 -19.51 7.77
C HIS A 394 -0.05 -19.08 8.51
N ARG A 395 0.12 -19.53 9.75
CA ARG A 395 1.35 -19.33 10.56
C ARG A 395 2.48 -20.30 10.20
N ARG A 396 2.20 -21.40 9.50
CA ARG A 396 3.20 -22.41 9.16
C ARG A 396 4.26 -21.84 8.22
N PRO A 397 5.56 -22.14 8.45
CA PRO A 397 6.65 -21.64 7.63
C PRO A 397 6.45 -21.89 6.13
N GLU A 398 6.02 -23.10 5.77
CA GLU A 398 5.82 -23.51 4.37
C GLU A 398 4.69 -22.70 3.70
N VAL A 399 3.63 -22.38 4.45
CA VAL A 399 2.49 -21.59 3.97
C VAL A 399 2.94 -20.12 3.79
N ILE A 400 3.63 -19.55 4.78
CA ILE A 400 4.17 -18.18 4.69
C ILE A 400 5.08 -18.05 3.47
N LEU A 401 6.03 -18.96 3.30
CA LEU A 401 6.97 -18.91 2.17
C LEU A 401 6.27 -19.02 0.82
N ARG A 402 5.17 -19.75 0.73
CA ARG A 402 4.43 -19.95 -0.52
C ARG A 402 3.44 -18.83 -0.80
N GLU A 403 2.71 -18.37 0.21
CA GLU A 403 1.51 -17.57 0.02
C GLU A 403 1.69 -16.07 0.30
N TYR A 404 2.63 -15.68 1.19
CA TYR A 404 2.84 -14.27 1.49
C TYR A 404 3.34 -13.51 0.25
N GLY A 405 2.57 -12.52 -0.20
CA GLY A 405 2.91 -11.78 -1.42
C GLY A 405 3.12 -12.70 -2.63
N ALA A 406 2.33 -13.78 -2.76
CA ALA A 406 2.51 -14.81 -3.75
C ALA A 406 2.62 -14.27 -5.17
N ALA A 407 3.47 -14.90 -5.99
CA ALA A 407 3.79 -14.47 -7.35
C ALA A 407 2.70 -14.77 -8.41
N GLY A 408 1.58 -15.41 -8.01
CA GLY A 408 0.46 -15.70 -8.91
C GLY A 408 -0.25 -14.45 -9.44
N SER A 409 -1.07 -14.61 -10.48
CA SER A 409 -1.92 -13.54 -10.99
C SER A 409 -2.79 -12.97 -9.88
N ILE A 410 -2.92 -11.64 -9.82
CA ILE A 410 -3.80 -10.98 -8.85
C ILE A 410 -5.26 -11.40 -9.04
N HIS A 411 -5.66 -11.76 -10.25
CA HIS A 411 -7.00 -12.30 -10.57
C HIS A 411 -7.23 -13.71 -10.02
N GLU A 412 -6.19 -14.53 -9.89
CA GLU A 412 -6.28 -15.85 -9.27
C GLU A 412 -6.43 -15.75 -7.75
N MET A 413 -5.80 -14.74 -7.14
CA MET A 413 -5.92 -14.46 -5.71
C MET A 413 -7.35 -14.09 -5.28
N GLY A 414 -8.14 -13.52 -6.18
CA GLY A 414 -9.53 -13.14 -5.94
C GLY A 414 -10.55 -14.27 -6.19
N ARG A 415 -10.10 -15.47 -6.61
CA ARG A 415 -10.97 -16.64 -6.88
C ARG A 415 -10.76 -17.82 -5.90
N ALA A 416 -9.76 -17.72 -5.05
CA ALA A 416 -9.43 -18.70 -4.02
C ALA A 416 -10.02 -18.30 -2.67
#